data_d733412ebff391dc1e8e2abc9b56acbe
#
_entry.id   d733412ebff391dc1e8e2abc9b56acbe
#
_cell.length_a   1.000
_cell.length_b   1.000
_cell.length_c   1.000
_cell.angle_alpha   90.00
_cell.angle_beta   90.00
_cell.angle_gamma   90.00
#
_symmetry.space_group_name_H-M   'P 1'
#
loop_
_entity.id
_entity.type
_entity.pdbx_description
1 polymer ?
#
loop_
_entity_poly.entity_id
_entity_poly.type
_entity_poly.pdbx_seq_one_letter_code
_entity_poly.pdbx_strand_id
1 'polypeptide(L)'
;GRLVDLYRNERDKGKNPVDAWAEIQGDAKKRESYVGVRGLGGFVRATWDETVEMIAAANIYTIKKWGPDRIYGFSPIPAMSMISYAAGSRYLSLIGAGVGSFYDWYCDLPPASPQVWGEQTDVPESADWYNSKYIIVCGANLPMTRTPDAHFAVESRYNGTKIVSMAPDYAEYVKFADLWMPVKQGTDAAAFMAMGHVALNEFHIKQQDPYFAEYARSFTDFPMQVILEDVGGKLVTGRFLRASDFDNNMGEDNNPEWKTIVYDTKSSAYVAPNGSIGFRWGEEGKWNILEQADGNEIEAELSCIENRDEVMEVTFPHFTPEDGDSFVRNIPARKLKLASGEEVMVTSVFDLQVAQYGIDRGLGDNLATSYDDECSLHSCMGSERDRCSSSRFRAYWTRVCR
;
A
#
# COMPACT_ATOMS: atom_id res chain seq x y z
N GLY A 1 -6.49 3.82 -22.51
CA GLY A 1 -6.50 3.27 -23.87
C GLY A 1 -7.65 3.78 -24.69
N ARG A 2 -8.90 3.51 -24.32
CA ARG A 2 -10.10 3.79 -25.15
C ARG A 2 -10.15 5.21 -25.72
N LEU A 3 -9.86 6.25 -24.93
CA LEU A 3 -9.83 7.63 -25.42
C LEU A 3 -8.70 7.86 -26.42
N VAL A 4 -7.53 7.32 -26.17
CA VAL A 4 -6.36 7.43 -27.08
C VAL A 4 -6.67 6.76 -28.41
N ASP A 5 -7.27 5.57 -28.39
CA ASP A 5 -7.66 4.87 -29.62
C ASP A 5 -8.69 5.64 -30.44
N LEU A 6 -9.69 6.22 -29.77
CA LEU A 6 -10.66 7.08 -30.44
C LEU A 6 -9.99 8.31 -31.08
N TYR A 7 -9.03 8.91 -30.37
CA TYR A 7 -8.32 10.08 -30.89
C TYR A 7 -7.45 9.72 -32.10
N ARG A 8 -6.67 8.64 -32.01
CA ARG A 8 -5.86 8.13 -33.13
C ARG A 8 -6.72 7.89 -34.36
N ASN A 9 -7.85 7.21 -34.21
CA ASN A 9 -8.78 6.93 -35.28
C ASN A 9 -9.30 8.19 -35.96
N GLU A 10 -9.56 9.28 -35.26
CA GLU A 10 -10.00 10.53 -35.87
C GLU A 10 -8.83 11.29 -36.51
N ARG A 11 -7.62 11.19 -35.95
CA ARG A 11 -6.41 11.77 -36.58
C ARG A 11 -6.05 11.05 -37.87
N ASP A 12 -6.18 9.73 -37.94
CA ASP A 12 -5.91 8.88 -39.11
C ASP A 12 -6.87 9.23 -40.29
N LYS A 13 -8.05 9.76 -39.98
CA LYS A 13 -8.98 10.29 -40.99
C LYS A 13 -8.56 11.66 -41.52
N GLY A 14 -7.41 12.21 -41.12
CA GLY A 14 -6.89 13.49 -41.56
C GLY A 14 -7.48 14.71 -40.84
N LYS A 15 -8.24 14.54 -39.75
CA LYS A 15 -8.76 15.68 -38.97
C LYS A 15 -7.61 16.35 -38.21
N ASN A 16 -7.70 17.70 -38.11
CA ASN A 16 -6.76 18.40 -37.22
C ASN A 16 -7.03 18.04 -35.73
N PRO A 17 -6.08 18.30 -34.83
CA PRO A 17 -6.20 17.90 -33.43
C PRO A 17 -7.49 18.35 -32.74
N VAL A 18 -7.88 19.59 -32.94
CA VAL A 18 -9.07 20.18 -32.30
C VAL A 18 -10.36 19.57 -32.83
N ASP A 19 -10.43 19.35 -34.15
CA ASP A 19 -11.59 18.74 -34.80
C ASP A 19 -11.71 17.24 -34.43
N ALA A 20 -10.59 16.53 -34.31
CA ALA A 20 -10.57 15.16 -33.84
C ALA A 20 -11.13 15.07 -32.41
N TRP A 21 -10.72 15.96 -31.54
CA TRP A 21 -11.26 16.05 -30.18
C TRP A 21 -12.73 16.40 -30.15
N ALA A 22 -13.14 17.40 -30.96
CA ALA A 22 -14.52 17.85 -31.08
C ALA A 22 -15.47 16.71 -31.50
N GLU A 23 -15.04 15.89 -32.45
CA GLU A 23 -15.81 14.74 -32.94
C GLU A 23 -16.06 13.70 -31.82
N ILE A 24 -15.06 13.46 -30.97
CA ILE A 24 -15.22 12.55 -29.86
C ILE A 24 -16.19 13.12 -28.81
N GLN A 25 -16.07 14.42 -28.53
CA GLN A 25 -16.91 15.07 -27.52
C GLN A 25 -18.34 15.34 -28.04
N GLY A 26 -18.54 15.45 -29.33
CA GLY A 26 -19.86 15.63 -29.98
C GLY A 26 -20.68 14.35 -30.06
N ASP A 27 -20.03 13.19 -30.05
CA ASP A 27 -20.69 11.88 -30.13
C ASP A 27 -20.88 11.29 -28.71
N ALA A 28 -22.15 11.19 -28.31
CA ALA A 28 -22.51 10.66 -26.99
C ALA A 28 -22.00 9.23 -26.75
N LYS A 29 -22.09 8.35 -27.77
CA LYS A 29 -21.62 6.96 -27.65
C LYS A 29 -20.11 6.85 -27.47
N LYS A 30 -19.35 7.64 -28.25
CA LYS A 30 -17.89 7.70 -28.10
C LYS A 30 -17.54 8.19 -26.69
N ARG A 31 -18.19 9.25 -26.22
CA ARG A 31 -17.96 9.80 -24.88
C ARG A 31 -18.28 8.80 -23.78
N GLU A 32 -19.43 8.16 -23.82
CA GLU A 32 -19.84 7.13 -22.87
C GLU A 32 -18.87 5.94 -22.85
N SER A 33 -18.36 5.54 -24.02
CA SER A 33 -17.48 4.38 -24.16
C SER A 33 -16.16 4.53 -23.39
N TYR A 34 -15.60 5.74 -23.27
CA TYR A 34 -14.36 5.96 -22.51
C TYR A 34 -14.61 6.41 -21.07
N VAL A 35 -15.72 7.11 -20.81
CA VAL A 35 -16.10 7.53 -19.46
C VAL A 35 -16.48 6.31 -18.61
N GLY A 36 -17.25 5.37 -19.18
CA GLY A 36 -17.71 4.18 -18.49
C GLY A 36 -16.61 3.19 -18.07
N VAL A 37 -15.39 3.36 -18.59
CA VAL A 37 -14.24 2.50 -18.21
C VAL A 37 -13.19 3.23 -17.36
N ARG A 38 -13.51 4.41 -16.84
CA ARG A 38 -12.63 5.11 -15.89
C ARG A 38 -12.46 4.29 -14.62
N GLY A 39 -11.22 4.18 -14.16
CA GLY A 39 -10.89 3.41 -12.97
C GLY A 39 -10.72 1.89 -13.18
N LEU A 40 -11.06 1.37 -14.36
CA LEU A 40 -10.93 -0.05 -14.69
C LEU A 40 -9.58 -0.42 -15.34
N GLY A 41 -8.61 0.47 -15.31
CA GLY A 41 -7.30 0.27 -15.95
C GLY A 41 -7.34 0.52 -17.47
N GLY A 42 -6.57 -0.27 -18.25
CA GLY A 42 -6.52 -0.15 -19.71
C GLY A 42 -5.65 1.00 -20.19
N PHE A 43 -4.59 1.36 -19.48
CA PHE A 43 -3.60 2.34 -19.92
C PHE A 43 -2.83 1.81 -21.12
N VAL A 44 -2.50 2.71 -22.05
CA VAL A 44 -1.66 2.42 -23.21
C VAL A 44 -0.51 3.41 -23.26
N ARG A 45 0.59 2.98 -23.82
CA ARG A 45 1.74 3.87 -24.07
C ARG A 45 1.41 4.86 -25.18
N ALA A 46 1.69 6.12 -24.94
CA ALA A 46 1.64 7.20 -25.90
C ALA A 46 3.00 7.93 -25.96
N THR A 47 3.28 8.59 -27.09
CA THR A 47 4.45 9.47 -27.17
C THR A 47 4.18 10.79 -26.45
N TRP A 48 5.23 11.54 -26.12
CA TRP A 48 5.08 12.88 -25.56
C TRP A 48 4.35 13.82 -26.51
N ASP A 49 4.69 13.78 -27.80
CA ASP A 49 4.07 14.63 -28.82
C ASP A 49 2.58 14.34 -28.92
N GLU A 50 2.17 13.08 -28.96
CA GLU A 50 0.76 12.68 -28.97
C GLU A 50 0.03 13.15 -27.71
N THR A 51 0.65 12.98 -26.54
CA THR A 51 0.05 13.39 -25.27
C THR A 51 -0.14 14.90 -25.19
N VAL A 52 0.89 15.67 -25.56
CA VAL A 52 0.84 17.13 -25.57
C VAL A 52 -0.18 17.64 -26.59
N GLU A 53 -0.24 17.02 -27.78
CA GLU A 53 -1.22 17.37 -28.80
C GLU A 53 -2.66 17.15 -28.30
N MET A 54 -2.93 15.99 -27.65
CA MET A 54 -4.26 15.71 -27.11
C MET A 54 -4.68 16.70 -26.02
N ILE A 55 -3.77 17.04 -25.10
CA ILE A 55 -4.03 18.03 -24.03
C ILE A 55 -4.29 19.39 -24.62
N ALA A 56 -3.48 19.84 -25.58
CA ALA A 56 -3.66 21.12 -26.26
C ALA A 56 -4.98 21.16 -27.01
N ALA A 57 -5.33 20.10 -27.74
CA ALA A 57 -6.60 20.01 -28.46
C ALA A 57 -7.81 20.09 -27.52
N ALA A 58 -7.76 19.40 -26.37
CA ALA A 58 -8.81 19.45 -25.36
C ALA A 58 -9.00 20.88 -24.80
N ASN A 59 -7.89 21.54 -24.46
CA ASN A 59 -7.91 22.89 -23.91
C ASN A 59 -8.43 23.90 -24.94
N ILE A 60 -7.94 23.87 -26.19
CA ILE A 60 -8.40 24.77 -27.27
C ILE A 60 -9.88 24.55 -27.55
N TYR A 61 -10.33 23.30 -27.61
CA TYR A 61 -11.75 22.99 -27.79
C TYR A 61 -12.59 23.57 -26.65
N THR A 62 -12.18 23.42 -25.41
CA THR A 62 -12.87 23.93 -24.23
C THR A 62 -12.95 25.48 -24.27
N ILE A 63 -11.82 26.14 -24.54
CA ILE A 63 -11.72 27.58 -24.62
C ILE A 63 -12.66 28.14 -25.72
N LYS A 64 -12.63 27.52 -26.89
CA LYS A 64 -13.47 27.96 -28.02
C LYS A 64 -14.96 27.77 -27.75
N LYS A 65 -15.34 26.74 -27.02
CA LYS A 65 -16.74 26.38 -26.83
C LYS A 65 -17.36 27.05 -25.60
N TRP A 66 -16.61 27.19 -24.50
CA TRP A 66 -17.16 27.64 -23.22
C TRP A 66 -16.36 28.74 -22.52
N GLY A 67 -15.18 29.08 -23.01
CA GLY A 67 -14.28 30.05 -22.40
C GLY A 67 -13.15 29.38 -21.58
N PRO A 68 -12.06 30.13 -21.33
CA PRO A 68 -10.91 29.63 -20.61
C PRO A 68 -11.17 29.37 -19.09
N ASP A 69 -12.15 30.07 -18.54
CA ASP A 69 -12.60 29.92 -17.15
C ASP A 69 -13.17 28.51 -16.82
N ARG A 70 -13.40 27.70 -17.86
CA ARG A 70 -13.83 26.31 -17.73
C ARG A 70 -12.68 25.31 -17.64
N ILE A 71 -11.47 25.81 -17.65
CA ILE A 71 -10.26 25.04 -17.37
C ILE A 71 -9.77 25.46 -16.00
N TYR A 72 -9.49 24.46 -15.15
CA TYR A 72 -8.96 24.66 -13.83
C TYR A 72 -7.83 23.67 -13.58
N GLY A 73 -6.76 24.13 -12.97
CA GLY A 73 -5.61 23.27 -12.71
C GLY A 73 -4.81 23.67 -11.48
N PHE A 74 -3.96 22.74 -11.08
CA PHE A 74 -3.02 22.91 -9.97
C PHE A 74 -1.61 22.79 -10.50
N SER A 75 -0.70 23.51 -9.88
CA SER A 75 0.73 23.33 -10.08
C SER A 75 1.31 22.43 -8.99
N PRO A 76 2.44 21.74 -9.24
CA PRO A 76 3.14 20.98 -8.22
C PRO A 76 3.54 21.83 -7.01
N ILE A 77 3.88 21.17 -5.90
CA ILE A 77 4.36 21.85 -4.68
C ILE A 77 5.62 22.65 -4.99
N PRO A 78 5.76 23.87 -4.45
CA PRO A 78 6.97 24.69 -4.65
C PRO A 78 8.27 24.03 -4.19
N ALA A 79 8.19 23.15 -3.20
CA ALA A 79 9.34 22.45 -2.64
C ALA A 79 10.00 21.46 -3.60
N MET A 80 9.32 20.99 -4.65
CA MET A 80 9.88 20.01 -5.58
C MET A 80 10.86 20.66 -6.58
N SER A 81 10.40 21.66 -7.28
CA SER A 81 11.19 22.42 -8.28
C SER A 81 10.49 23.72 -8.61
N MET A 82 11.21 24.82 -8.58
CA MET A 82 10.66 26.11 -9.00
C MET A 82 10.26 26.10 -10.47
N ILE A 83 11.00 25.41 -11.32
CA ILE A 83 10.68 25.31 -12.75
C ILE A 83 9.38 24.50 -12.93
N SER A 84 9.26 23.38 -12.29
CA SER A 84 8.05 22.54 -12.37
C SER A 84 6.83 23.27 -11.82
N TYR A 85 6.97 23.95 -10.70
CA TYR A 85 5.91 24.78 -10.11
C TYR A 85 5.52 25.93 -11.03
N ALA A 86 6.52 26.70 -11.50
CA ALA A 86 6.27 27.86 -12.34
C ALA A 86 5.72 27.47 -13.72
N ALA A 87 6.14 26.36 -14.31
CA ALA A 87 5.69 25.94 -15.64
C ALA A 87 4.18 25.68 -15.68
N GLY A 88 3.62 24.96 -14.70
CA GLY A 88 2.19 24.69 -14.62
C GLY A 88 1.38 25.97 -14.38
N SER A 89 1.76 26.77 -13.41
CA SER A 89 1.10 28.05 -13.10
C SER A 89 1.16 29.01 -14.30
N ARG A 90 2.32 29.10 -14.97
CA ARG A 90 2.50 29.92 -16.15
C ARG A 90 1.59 29.46 -17.31
N TYR A 91 1.55 28.14 -17.56
CA TYR A 91 0.71 27.61 -18.63
C TYR A 91 -0.76 27.95 -18.39
N LEU A 92 -1.29 27.67 -17.20
CA LEU A 92 -2.68 27.97 -16.86
C LEU A 92 -3.00 29.47 -16.97
N SER A 93 -2.11 30.33 -16.47
CA SER A 93 -2.26 31.78 -16.55
C SER A 93 -2.26 32.28 -18.02
N LEU A 94 -1.38 31.73 -18.85
CA LEU A 94 -1.28 32.14 -20.27
C LEU A 94 -2.52 31.77 -21.09
N ILE A 95 -3.19 30.68 -20.76
CA ILE A 95 -4.44 30.27 -21.45
C ILE A 95 -5.69 30.85 -20.78
N GLY A 96 -5.56 31.63 -19.71
CA GLY A 96 -6.67 32.26 -19.01
C GLY A 96 -7.48 31.29 -18.12
N ALA A 97 -6.90 30.16 -17.75
CA ALA A 97 -7.52 29.16 -16.89
C ALA A 97 -7.49 29.55 -15.42
N GLY A 98 -8.35 28.95 -14.61
CA GLY A 98 -8.28 29.05 -13.17
C GLY A 98 -7.05 28.30 -12.60
N VAL A 99 -6.31 28.94 -11.70
CA VAL A 99 -5.16 28.36 -11.02
C VAL A 99 -5.53 28.14 -9.56
N GLY A 100 -5.59 26.87 -9.13
CA GLY A 100 -5.85 26.50 -7.77
C GLY A 100 -4.57 26.40 -6.95
N SER A 101 -4.72 26.60 -5.64
CA SER A 101 -3.64 26.32 -4.72
C SER A 101 -3.51 24.81 -4.48
N PHE A 102 -2.29 24.31 -4.53
CA PHE A 102 -2.01 22.95 -4.12
C PHE A 102 -2.46 22.69 -2.68
N TYR A 103 -2.21 23.65 -1.81
CA TYR A 103 -2.56 23.54 -0.37
C TYR A 103 -4.07 23.53 -0.09
N ASP A 104 -4.89 24.04 -0.99
CA ASP A 104 -6.35 23.97 -0.85
C ASP A 104 -6.89 22.55 -1.10
N TRP A 105 -6.09 21.69 -1.69
CA TRP A 105 -6.52 20.38 -2.12
C TRP A 105 -5.80 19.22 -1.42
N TYR A 106 -4.50 19.33 -1.22
CA TYR A 106 -3.69 18.21 -0.76
C TYR A 106 -3.18 18.36 0.67
N CYS A 107 -2.91 19.58 1.10
CA CYS A 107 -2.57 19.97 2.49
C CYS A 107 -1.46 19.14 3.14
N ASP A 108 -0.46 18.66 2.40
CA ASP A 108 0.64 17.80 2.88
C ASP A 108 0.18 16.50 3.58
N LEU A 109 -1.07 16.08 3.36
CA LEU A 109 -1.63 14.92 4.02
C LEU A 109 -1.37 13.66 3.21
N PRO A 110 -0.66 12.66 3.79
CA PRO A 110 -0.37 11.43 3.09
C PRO A 110 -1.66 10.62 2.86
N PRO A 111 -2.04 10.31 1.61
CA PRO A 111 -3.29 9.60 1.34
C PRO A 111 -3.27 8.14 1.83
N ALA A 112 -2.09 7.59 2.09
CA ALA A 112 -1.94 6.24 2.63
C ALA A 112 -2.23 6.17 4.13
N SER A 113 -1.99 7.24 4.89
CA SER A 113 -2.18 7.24 6.35
C SER A 113 -3.59 6.86 6.78
N PRO A 114 -4.68 7.42 6.19
CA PRO A 114 -6.03 6.99 6.53
C PRO A 114 -6.32 5.52 6.23
N GLN A 115 -5.70 4.97 5.20
CA GLN A 115 -5.89 3.57 4.83
C GLN A 115 -5.19 2.61 5.79
N VAL A 116 -4.04 3.01 6.34
CA VAL A 116 -3.24 2.17 7.24
C VAL A 116 -3.63 2.38 8.70
N TRP A 117 -3.84 3.63 9.11
CA TRP A 117 -4.03 3.99 10.53
C TRP A 117 -5.43 4.50 10.83
N GLY A 118 -6.28 4.70 9.84
CA GLY A 118 -7.59 5.31 10.00
C GLY A 118 -7.54 6.80 10.35
N GLU A 119 -6.36 7.42 10.35
CA GLU A 119 -6.11 8.80 10.73
C GLU A 119 -5.32 9.51 9.64
N GLN A 120 -5.72 10.72 9.31
CA GLN A 120 -5.10 11.49 8.24
C GLN A 120 -3.88 12.28 8.72
N THR A 121 -3.86 12.66 9.98
CA THR A 121 -2.82 13.48 10.58
C THR A 121 -1.74 12.59 11.16
N ASP A 122 -0.49 12.91 10.86
CA ASP A 122 0.63 12.27 11.50
C ASP A 122 0.74 12.74 12.95
N VAL A 123 0.83 11.80 13.81
CA VAL A 123 1.20 11.93 15.20
C VAL A 123 2.32 10.92 15.44
N PRO A 124 3.31 11.18 16.18
CA PRO A 124 3.49 12.13 17.30
C PRO A 124 4.02 13.49 16.88
N GLU A 125 4.08 14.41 17.86
CA GLU A 125 4.77 15.69 17.70
C GLU A 125 6.28 15.51 17.50
N SER A 126 6.94 16.49 16.86
CA SER A 126 8.39 16.41 16.59
C SER A 126 9.22 16.25 17.87
N ALA A 127 8.76 16.78 19.01
CA ALA A 127 9.40 16.60 20.30
C ALA A 127 9.45 15.14 20.79
N ASP A 128 8.52 14.29 20.36
CA ASP A 128 8.50 12.88 20.71
C ASP A 128 9.67 12.11 20.09
N TRP A 129 10.28 12.66 19.05
CA TRP A 129 11.46 12.05 18.42
C TRP A 129 12.64 11.93 19.39
N TYR A 130 12.71 12.77 20.44
CA TYR A 130 13.71 12.63 21.50
C TYR A 130 13.63 11.29 22.26
N ASN A 131 12.42 10.67 22.26
CA ASN A 131 12.18 9.39 22.94
C ASN A 131 12.42 8.19 22.01
N SER A 132 12.64 8.43 20.71
CA SER A 132 12.89 7.38 19.75
C SER A 132 14.29 6.81 19.90
N LYS A 133 14.43 5.49 19.75
CA LYS A 133 15.75 4.83 19.69
C LYS A 133 16.26 4.74 18.26
N TYR A 134 15.34 4.83 17.29
CA TYR A 134 15.64 4.66 15.89
C TYR A 134 14.68 5.49 15.03
N ILE A 135 15.21 6.24 14.09
CA ILE A 135 14.42 7.06 13.16
C ILE A 135 14.83 6.70 11.74
N ILE A 136 13.86 6.37 10.90
CA ILE A 136 14.06 6.19 9.46
C ILE A 136 13.41 7.37 8.75
N VAL A 137 14.21 8.12 8.00
CA VAL A 137 13.75 9.24 7.19
C VAL A 137 13.66 8.79 5.74
N CYS A 138 12.43 8.72 5.23
CA CYS A 138 12.12 8.22 3.91
C CYS A 138 11.86 9.38 2.95
N GLY A 139 12.79 9.65 2.02
CA GLY A 139 12.63 10.62 0.94
C GLY A 139 12.48 12.08 1.37
N ALA A 140 12.57 12.38 2.67
CA ALA A 140 12.40 13.73 3.19
C ALA A 140 13.73 14.42 3.41
N ASN A 141 13.85 15.67 2.94
CA ASN A 141 14.99 16.53 3.20
C ASN A 141 14.64 17.50 4.34
N LEU A 142 14.60 17.00 5.57
CA LEU A 142 14.15 17.74 6.76
C LEU A 142 14.73 19.14 6.92
N PRO A 143 16.05 19.39 6.75
CA PRO A 143 16.61 20.73 6.90
C PRO A 143 16.07 21.76 5.90
N MET A 144 15.58 21.30 4.76
CA MET A 144 15.05 22.17 3.71
C MET A 144 13.51 22.28 3.79
N THR A 145 12.85 21.16 3.89
CA THR A 145 11.38 21.09 3.74
C THR A 145 10.63 21.14 5.06
N ARG A 146 11.32 20.84 6.16
CA ARG A 146 10.80 20.86 7.53
C ARG A 146 11.80 21.50 8.49
N THR A 147 12.27 22.68 8.15
CA THR A 147 13.33 23.38 8.88
C THR A 147 13.04 23.50 10.39
N PRO A 148 11.83 23.83 10.86
CA PRO A 148 11.53 23.87 12.28
C PRO A 148 11.68 22.53 13.00
N ASP A 149 11.48 21.41 12.31
CA ASP A 149 11.53 20.08 12.90
C ASP A 149 12.94 19.46 12.86
N ALA A 150 13.81 20.01 12.04
CA ALA A 150 15.13 19.42 11.78
C ALA A 150 16.00 19.31 13.04
N HIS A 151 15.90 20.29 13.95
CA HIS A 151 16.68 20.25 15.19
C HIS A 151 16.26 19.10 16.12
N PHE A 152 14.98 18.76 16.19
CA PHE A 152 14.51 17.61 16.99
C PHE A 152 15.14 16.31 16.50
N ALA A 153 15.18 16.10 15.19
CA ALA A 153 15.79 14.91 14.62
C ALA A 153 17.30 14.87 14.87
N VAL A 154 18.00 16.01 14.73
CA VAL A 154 19.45 16.06 14.96
C VAL A 154 19.78 15.88 16.44
N GLU A 155 19.06 16.54 17.32
CA GLU A 155 19.29 16.52 18.75
C GLU A 155 18.91 15.19 19.41
N SER A 156 17.97 14.44 18.85
CA SER A 156 17.62 13.10 19.33
C SER A 156 18.83 12.16 19.38
N ARG A 157 19.85 12.41 18.53
CA ARG A 157 21.12 11.65 18.55
C ARG A 157 21.90 11.82 19.85
N TYR A 158 21.74 12.95 20.55
CA TYR A 158 22.36 13.15 21.87
C TYR A 158 21.77 12.19 22.92
N ASN A 159 20.55 11.71 22.68
CA ASN A 159 19.89 10.68 23.49
C ASN A 159 20.21 9.25 22.99
N GLY A 160 21.11 9.10 22.02
CA GLY A 160 21.53 7.82 21.47
C GLY A 160 20.66 7.30 20.34
N THR A 161 19.71 8.09 19.82
CA THR A 161 18.91 7.73 18.65
C THR A 161 19.78 7.46 17.44
N LYS A 162 19.51 6.38 16.74
CA LYS A 162 20.12 6.08 15.44
C LYS A 162 19.24 6.56 14.31
N ILE A 163 19.85 7.20 13.31
CA ILE A 163 19.13 7.77 12.17
C ILE A 163 19.55 7.10 10.87
N VAL A 164 18.57 6.63 10.12
CA VAL A 164 18.76 6.12 8.76
C VAL A 164 18.06 7.06 7.79
N SER A 165 18.75 7.46 6.74
CA SER A 165 18.16 8.20 5.63
C SER A 165 18.02 7.29 4.42
N MET A 166 16.81 7.06 3.99
CA MET A 166 16.47 6.38 2.73
C MET A 166 16.19 7.46 1.67
N ALA A 167 17.17 7.73 0.82
CA ALA A 167 17.03 8.76 -0.21
C ALA A 167 17.89 8.39 -1.42
N PRO A 168 17.42 8.67 -2.66
CA PRO A 168 18.16 8.33 -3.88
C PRO A 168 19.42 9.16 -4.08
N ASP A 169 19.50 10.33 -3.46
CA ASP A 169 20.62 11.26 -3.53
C ASP A 169 21.16 11.64 -2.14
N TYR A 170 22.38 12.17 -2.12
CA TYR A 170 23.03 12.64 -0.89
C TYR A 170 22.60 14.08 -0.59
N ALA A 171 21.34 14.24 -0.14
CA ALA A 171 20.78 15.54 0.25
C ALA A 171 21.27 16.00 1.64
N GLU A 172 20.90 17.23 2.04
CA GLU A 172 21.41 17.87 3.26
C GLU A 172 21.16 17.06 4.53
N TYR A 173 20.05 16.33 4.60
CA TYR A 173 19.71 15.53 5.77
C TYR A 173 20.61 14.29 5.92
N VAL A 174 21.10 13.73 4.82
CA VAL A 174 21.94 12.52 4.83
C VAL A 174 23.19 12.71 5.67
N LYS A 175 23.76 13.93 5.71
CA LYS A 175 24.94 14.24 6.52
C LYS A 175 24.75 14.05 8.03
N PHE A 176 23.50 14.03 8.51
CA PHE A 176 23.17 13.81 9.91
C PHE A 176 22.80 12.36 10.23
N ALA A 177 22.66 11.51 9.21
CA ALA A 177 22.30 10.13 9.36
C ALA A 177 23.51 9.25 9.73
N ASP A 178 23.26 8.22 10.54
CA ASP A 178 24.25 7.17 10.84
C ASP A 178 24.41 6.22 9.66
N LEU A 179 23.36 6.07 8.84
CA LEU A 179 23.37 5.31 7.60
C LEU A 179 22.60 6.05 6.51
N TRP A 180 23.19 6.10 5.34
CA TRP A 180 22.48 6.42 4.10
C TRP A 180 22.19 5.15 3.30
N MET A 181 20.93 4.98 2.94
CA MET A 181 20.44 3.92 2.05
C MET A 181 20.04 4.57 0.71
N PRO A 182 20.91 4.52 -0.31
CA PRO A 182 20.65 5.12 -1.61
C PRO A 182 19.69 4.24 -2.44
N VAL A 183 18.42 4.24 -2.08
CA VAL A 183 17.38 3.49 -2.80
C VAL A 183 17.21 4.03 -4.22
N LYS A 184 17.04 3.13 -5.17
CA LYS A 184 16.77 3.48 -6.56
C LYS A 184 15.33 3.98 -6.67
N GLN A 185 15.11 5.05 -7.45
CA GLN A 185 13.77 5.59 -7.66
C GLN A 185 12.80 4.54 -8.18
N GLY A 186 11.61 4.48 -7.62
CA GLY A 186 10.56 3.52 -7.99
C GLY A 186 10.74 2.12 -7.40
N THR A 187 11.69 1.92 -6.47
CA THR A 187 11.94 0.61 -5.83
C THR A 187 11.66 0.60 -4.33
N ASP A 188 10.95 1.60 -3.81
CA ASP A 188 10.64 1.72 -2.38
C ASP A 188 9.92 0.49 -1.84
N ALA A 189 8.95 -0.05 -2.60
CA ALA A 189 8.24 -1.25 -2.23
C ALA A 189 9.18 -2.45 -2.03
N ALA A 190 10.17 -2.64 -2.92
CA ALA A 190 11.15 -3.71 -2.79
C ALA A 190 12.01 -3.54 -1.53
N ALA A 191 12.45 -2.30 -1.22
CA ALA A 191 13.21 -1.99 -0.02
C ALA A 191 12.42 -2.30 1.26
N PHE A 192 11.18 -1.83 1.35
CA PHE A 192 10.31 -2.09 2.52
C PHE A 192 9.92 -3.55 2.64
N MET A 193 9.69 -4.25 1.52
CA MET A 193 9.42 -5.69 1.58
C MET A 193 10.63 -6.49 2.04
N ALA A 194 11.85 -6.13 1.62
CA ALA A 194 13.05 -6.78 2.13
C ALA A 194 13.21 -6.57 3.65
N MET A 195 12.89 -5.38 4.16
CA MET A 195 12.86 -5.12 5.60
C MET A 195 11.77 -5.95 6.30
N GLY A 196 10.56 -5.98 5.74
CA GLY A 196 9.44 -6.77 6.26
C GLY A 196 9.73 -8.26 6.27
N HIS A 197 10.39 -8.80 5.23
CA HIS A 197 10.84 -10.18 5.19
C HIS A 197 11.75 -10.52 6.38
N VAL A 198 12.75 -9.67 6.67
CA VAL A 198 13.65 -9.89 7.81
C VAL A 198 12.88 -9.84 9.14
N ALA A 199 11.99 -8.86 9.30
CA ALA A 199 11.20 -8.72 10.52
C ALA A 199 10.31 -9.95 10.77
N LEU A 200 9.55 -10.37 9.77
CA LEU A 200 8.68 -11.54 9.87
C LEU A 200 9.48 -12.82 10.11
N ASN A 201 10.57 -13.03 9.38
CA ASN A 201 11.38 -14.23 9.50
C ASN A 201 12.09 -14.33 10.86
N GLU A 202 12.74 -13.25 11.31
CA GLU A 202 13.55 -13.29 12.53
C GLU A 202 12.70 -13.25 13.80
N PHE A 203 11.67 -12.37 13.85
CA PHE A 203 10.93 -12.13 15.09
C PHE A 203 9.65 -12.96 15.20
N HIS A 204 8.90 -13.13 14.12
CA HIS A 204 7.66 -13.90 14.17
C HIS A 204 7.89 -15.41 13.95
N ILE A 205 8.72 -15.78 12.97
CA ILE A 205 8.88 -17.20 12.62
C ILE A 205 9.96 -17.88 13.46
N LYS A 206 11.19 -17.33 13.49
CA LYS A 206 12.30 -17.99 14.17
C LYS A 206 12.30 -17.80 15.69
N GLN A 207 12.11 -16.58 16.15
CA GLN A 207 12.19 -16.25 17.58
C GLN A 207 10.85 -16.39 18.28
N GLN A 208 9.74 -16.27 17.55
CA GLN A 208 8.38 -16.24 18.10
C GLN A 208 8.28 -15.26 19.28
N ASP A 209 8.78 -14.04 19.04
CA ASP A 209 8.86 -13.00 20.06
C ASP A 209 7.45 -12.64 20.58
N PRO A 210 7.19 -12.77 21.89
CA PRO A 210 5.86 -12.51 22.46
C PRO A 210 5.36 -11.09 22.22
N TYR A 211 6.25 -10.10 22.24
CA TYR A 211 5.89 -8.70 21.99
C TYR A 211 5.34 -8.51 20.57
N PHE A 212 6.00 -9.08 19.55
CA PHE A 212 5.52 -9.00 18.18
C PHE A 212 4.22 -9.79 17.98
N ALA A 213 4.06 -10.93 18.64
CA ALA A 213 2.83 -11.71 18.57
C ALA A 213 1.65 -10.94 19.19
N GLU A 214 1.84 -10.34 20.37
CA GLU A 214 0.83 -9.52 21.03
C GLU A 214 0.49 -8.27 20.21
N TYR A 215 1.52 -7.56 19.72
CA TYR A 215 1.31 -6.40 18.86
C TYR A 215 0.54 -6.77 17.59
N ALA A 216 0.93 -7.85 16.94
CA ALA A 216 0.28 -8.32 15.71
C ALA A 216 -1.20 -8.65 15.93
N ARG A 217 -1.53 -9.31 17.06
CA ARG A 217 -2.93 -9.63 17.41
C ARG A 217 -3.76 -8.41 17.72
N SER A 218 -3.18 -7.44 18.45
CA SER A 218 -3.94 -6.30 18.98
C SER A 218 -4.06 -5.13 18.01
N PHE A 219 -3.07 -4.91 17.13
CA PHE A 219 -2.96 -3.67 16.35
C PHE A 219 -2.88 -3.88 14.84
N THR A 220 -2.97 -5.11 14.36
CA THR A 220 -2.93 -5.43 12.93
C THR A 220 -4.09 -6.34 12.54
N ASP A 221 -4.29 -6.51 11.24
CA ASP A 221 -5.24 -7.46 10.67
C ASP A 221 -4.69 -8.90 10.54
N PHE A 222 -3.49 -9.16 11.00
CA PHE A 222 -2.82 -10.45 10.87
C PHE A 222 -3.64 -11.66 11.33
N PRO A 223 -4.38 -11.63 12.45
CA PRO A 223 -5.18 -12.77 12.88
C PRO A 223 -6.49 -12.93 12.10
N MET A 224 -6.90 -11.93 11.31
CA MET A 224 -8.16 -11.96 10.59
C MET A 224 -8.15 -13.04 9.52
N GLN A 225 -9.30 -13.70 9.35
CA GLN A 225 -9.46 -14.80 8.41
C GLN A 225 -9.90 -14.30 7.04
N VAL A 226 -9.32 -14.89 6.00
CA VAL A 226 -9.56 -14.55 4.59
C VAL A 226 -10.01 -15.81 3.85
N ILE A 227 -11.04 -15.68 3.04
CA ILE A 227 -11.52 -16.74 2.13
C ILE A 227 -10.59 -16.75 0.92
N LEU A 228 -10.15 -17.94 0.50
CA LEU A 228 -9.47 -18.15 -0.77
C LEU A 228 -10.52 -18.35 -1.87
N GLU A 229 -10.42 -17.58 -2.94
CA GLU A 229 -11.40 -17.57 -4.04
C GLU A 229 -10.81 -18.20 -5.31
N ASP A 230 -11.61 -19.00 -6.01
CA ASP A 230 -11.22 -19.49 -7.35
C ASP A 230 -11.60 -18.46 -8.41
N VAL A 231 -10.59 -17.95 -9.08
CA VAL A 231 -10.74 -17.04 -10.22
C VAL A 231 -10.13 -17.68 -11.46
N GLY A 232 -10.97 -18.28 -12.28
CA GLY A 232 -10.54 -18.91 -13.53
C GLY A 232 -9.62 -20.13 -13.36
N GLY A 233 -9.82 -20.92 -12.31
CA GLY A 233 -9.06 -22.11 -11.98
C GLY A 233 -7.76 -21.82 -11.21
N LYS A 234 -7.58 -20.62 -10.69
CA LYS A 234 -6.48 -20.21 -9.82
C LYS A 234 -7.05 -19.71 -8.49
N LEU A 235 -6.55 -20.24 -7.39
CA LEU A 235 -6.87 -19.67 -6.08
C LEU A 235 -6.11 -18.36 -5.90
N VAL A 236 -6.85 -17.35 -5.43
CA VAL A 236 -6.33 -16.03 -5.11
C VAL A 236 -6.81 -15.61 -3.72
N THR A 237 -6.21 -14.58 -3.16
CA THR A 237 -6.69 -13.94 -1.95
C THR A 237 -8.05 -13.29 -2.24
N GLY A 238 -9.08 -13.73 -1.53
CA GLY A 238 -10.43 -13.20 -1.64
C GLY A 238 -10.76 -12.19 -0.53
N ARG A 239 -12.01 -12.16 -0.12
CA ARG A 239 -12.50 -11.24 0.91
C ARG A 239 -12.26 -11.77 2.33
N PHE A 240 -12.30 -10.88 3.31
CA PHE A 240 -12.34 -11.26 4.71
C PHE A 240 -13.58 -12.11 5.03
N LEU A 241 -13.38 -13.12 5.89
CA LEU A 241 -14.47 -13.84 6.53
C LEU A 241 -15.22 -12.89 7.48
N ARG A 242 -16.53 -12.92 7.47
CA ARG A 242 -17.42 -12.00 8.19
C ARG A 242 -18.39 -12.75 9.09
N ALA A 243 -18.91 -12.08 10.12
CA ALA A 243 -19.95 -12.66 10.98
C ALA A 243 -21.19 -13.08 10.19
N SER A 244 -21.55 -12.34 9.14
CA SER A 244 -22.66 -12.67 8.23
C SER A 244 -22.45 -13.96 7.43
N ASP A 245 -21.26 -14.54 7.40
CA ASP A 245 -20.98 -15.82 6.76
C ASP A 245 -21.39 -17.03 7.63
N PHE A 246 -21.74 -16.79 8.90
CA PHE A 246 -22.10 -17.81 9.87
C PHE A 246 -23.61 -17.79 10.21
N ASP A 247 -24.09 -18.92 10.74
CA ASP A 247 -25.47 -19.03 11.21
C ASP A 247 -25.77 -17.96 12.28
N ASN A 248 -26.97 -17.36 12.17
CA ASN A 248 -27.42 -16.30 13.06
C ASN A 248 -26.40 -15.15 13.23
N ASN A 249 -25.60 -14.87 12.18
CA ASN A 249 -24.57 -13.83 12.17
C ASN A 249 -23.63 -13.87 13.40
N MET A 250 -23.41 -15.02 13.98
CA MET A 250 -22.65 -15.20 15.24
C MET A 250 -23.22 -14.40 16.43
N GLY A 251 -24.50 -14.02 16.40
CA GLY A 251 -25.12 -13.17 17.41
C GLY A 251 -24.87 -11.66 17.22
N GLU A 252 -24.21 -11.25 16.14
CA GLU A 252 -23.94 -9.85 15.83
C GLU A 252 -25.15 -9.16 15.19
N ASP A 253 -25.81 -8.28 15.95
CA ASP A 253 -27.00 -7.55 15.49
C ASP A 253 -26.66 -6.30 14.65
N ASN A 254 -25.45 -5.73 14.82
CA ASN A 254 -25.06 -4.49 14.21
C ASN A 254 -24.03 -4.72 13.10
N ASN A 255 -24.45 -4.60 11.84
CA ASN A 255 -23.61 -4.71 10.65
C ASN A 255 -22.71 -5.97 10.63
N PRO A 256 -23.26 -7.18 10.73
CA PRO A 256 -22.49 -8.43 10.74
C PRO A 256 -21.60 -8.60 9.50
N GLU A 257 -22.00 -8.00 8.37
CA GLU A 257 -21.24 -7.96 7.13
C GLU A 257 -19.93 -7.15 7.22
N TRP A 258 -19.74 -6.39 8.30
CA TRP A 258 -18.51 -5.61 8.54
C TRP A 258 -17.63 -6.21 9.64
N LYS A 259 -18.17 -7.16 10.43
CA LYS A 259 -17.44 -7.79 11.53
C LYS A 259 -16.49 -8.84 10.99
N THR A 260 -15.19 -8.59 11.12
CA THR A 260 -14.13 -9.54 10.75
C THR A 260 -13.98 -10.63 11.79
N ILE A 261 -13.57 -11.80 11.35
CA ILE A 261 -13.51 -13.03 12.15
C ILE A 261 -12.06 -13.42 12.39
N VAL A 262 -11.75 -13.89 13.58
CA VAL A 262 -10.52 -14.56 13.95
C VAL A 262 -10.79 -16.00 14.38
N TYR A 263 -9.74 -16.82 14.42
CA TYR A 263 -9.82 -18.15 15.02
C TYR A 263 -9.27 -18.07 16.44
N ASP A 264 -10.06 -18.47 17.42
CA ASP A 264 -9.65 -18.51 18.83
C ASP A 264 -9.05 -19.87 19.16
N THR A 265 -7.79 -19.89 19.60
CA THR A 265 -7.09 -21.13 19.96
C THR A 265 -7.61 -21.73 21.27
N LYS A 266 -8.15 -20.90 22.19
CA LYS A 266 -8.70 -21.38 23.48
C LYS A 266 -9.98 -22.20 23.28
N SER A 267 -10.89 -21.70 22.47
CA SER A 267 -12.17 -22.37 22.18
C SER A 267 -12.11 -23.31 20.97
N SER A 268 -11.06 -23.22 20.16
CA SER A 268 -10.94 -23.90 18.87
C SER A 268 -12.10 -23.56 17.92
N ALA A 269 -12.53 -22.31 17.90
CA ALA A 269 -13.66 -21.83 17.13
C ALA A 269 -13.39 -20.49 16.44
N TYR A 270 -14.17 -20.20 15.42
CA TYR A 270 -14.20 -18.87 14.82
C TYR A 270 -15.03 -17.94 15.69
N VAL A 271 -14.53 -16.72 15.93
CA VAL A 271 -15.20 -15.72 16.76
C VAL A 271 -15.08 -14.33 16.14
N ALA A 272 -16.05 -13.45 16.44
CA ALA A 272 -15.97 -12.04 16.12
C ALA A 272 -15.36 -11.30 17.33
N PRO A 273 -14.11 -10.81 17.25
CA PRO A 273 -13.47 -10.15 18.39
C PRO A 273 -14.06 -8.77 18.62
N ASN A 274 -14.10 -8.33 19.87
CA ASN A 274 -14.44 -6.96 20.22
C ASN A 274 -13.39 -5.99 19.66
N GLY A 275 -13.77 -4.72 19.45
CA GLY A 275 -12.86 -3.66 18.98
C GLY A 275 -12.46 -3.75 17.50
N SER A 276 -12.95 -4.74 16.77
CA SER A 276 -12.92 -4.71 15.32
C SER A 276 -13.81 -3.58 14.81
N ILE A 277 -13.87 -3.22 13.63
CA ILE A 277 -14.59 -2.11 13.00
C ILE A 277 -15.85 -1.63 13.78
N GLY A 278 -15.96 -0.32 13.99
CA GLY A 278 -17.17 0.34 14.47
C GLY A 278 -17.16 0.83 15.92
N PHE A 279 -16.14 0.51 16.69
CA PHE A 279 -16.04 0.92 18.10
C PHE A 279 -15.02 2.03 18.37
N ARG A 280 -14.94 3.00 17.49
CA ARG A 280 -13.96 4.09 17.59
C ARG A 280 -14.12 4.98 18.83
N TRP A 281 -15.35 5.09 19.39
CA TRP A 281 -15.72 6.09 20.36
C TRP A 281 -16.44 5.50 21.57
N GLY A 282 -15.86 4.63 22.30
CA GLY A 282 -16.41 4.10 23.53
C GLY A 282 -15.32 3.59 24.45
N GLU A 283 -15.67 3.13 25.63
CA GLU A 283 -14.71 2.48 26.53
C GLU A 283 -14.09 1.25 25.87
N GLU A 284 -14.83 0.59 24.98
CA GLU A 284 -14.38 -0.52 24.14
C GLU A 284 -13.78 -0.09 22.80
N GLY A 285 -13.88 1.20 22.47
CA GLY A 285 -13.47 1.79 21.20
C GLY A 285 -12.00 2.15 21.14
N LYS A 286 -11.14 1.23 21.47
CA LYS A 286 -9.71 1.37 21.23
C LYS A 286 -9.38 0.93 19.79
N TRP A 287 -8.35 1.51 19.21
CA TRP A 287 -7.86 1.20 17.88
C TRP A 287 -7.14 -0.16 17.79
N ASN A 288 -7.57 -1.12 18.56
CA ASN A 288 -6.98 -2.46 18.62
C ASN A 288 -8.09 -3.51 18.70
N ILE A 289 -7.79 -4.68 18.25
CA ILE A 289 -8.61 -5.86 18.50
C ILE A 289 -8.48 -6.18 19.98
N LEU A 290 -9.59 -6.16 20.70
CA LEU A 290 -9.62 -6.67 22.06
C LEU A 290 -9.62 -8.20 22.00
N GLU A 291 -8.72 -8.83 22.73
CA GLU A 291 -8.67 -10.29 22.83
C GLU A 291 -9.85 -10.82 23.70
N GLN A 292 -11.05 -10.42 23.31
CA GLN A 292 -12.33 -10.78 23.94
C GLN A 292 -13.41 -10.99 22.88
N ALA A 293 -14.27 -11.95 23.10
CA ALA A 293 -15.51 -12.16 22.35
C ALA A 293 -16.60 -12.60 23.32
N ASP A 294 -17.79 -11.99 23.23
CA ASP A 294 -18.94 -12.27 24.11
C ASP A 294 -18.60 -12.27 25.63
N GLY A 295 -17.73 -11.35 26.05
CA GLY A 295 -17.26 -11.22 27.44
C GLY A 295 -16.26 -12.27 27.89
N ASN A 296 -15.78 -13.14 27.00
CA ASN A 296 -14.75 -14.12 27.29
C ASN A 296 -13.42 -13.70 26.67
N GLU A 297 -12.33 -14.00 27.38
CA GLU A 297 -11.00 -13.83 26.81
C GLU A 297 -10.76 -14.86 25.71
N ILE A 298 -10.27 -14.40 24.57
CA ILE A 298 -9.83 -15.22 23.45
C ILE A 298 -8.32 -15.17 23.28
N GLU A 299 -7.79 -16.05 22.43
CA GLU A 299 -6.41 -15.98 21.94
C GLU A 299 -6.45 -16.12 20.42
N ALA A 300 -6.41 -14.98 19.73
CA ALA A 300 -6.49 -14.94 18.28
C ALA A 300 -5.25 -15.60 17.65
N GLU A 301 -5.46 -16.61 16.84
CA GLU A 301 -4.40 -17.33 16.15
C GLU A 301 -3.81 -16.46 15.03
N LEU A 302 -2.49 -16.35 14.96
CA LEU A 302 -1.83 -15.66 13.84
C LEU A 302 -1.65 -16.56 12.63
N SER A 303 -1.31 -17.84 12.82
CA SER A 303 -1.05 -18.78 11.74
C SER A 303 -1.79 -20.08 11.94
N CYS A 304 -2.48 -20.55 10.92
CA CYS A 304 -3.13 -21.87 10.96
C CYS A 304 -2.20 -23.05 10.60
N ILE A 305 -0.89 -22.83 10.53
CA ILE A 305 0.07 -23.82 10.04
C ILE A 305 0.04 -25.14 10.84
N GLU A 306 -0.13 -25.07 12.16
CA GLU A 306 -0.17 -26.24 13.04
C GLU A 306 -1.51 -26.98 12.98
N ASN A 307 -2.60 -26.26 12.69
CA ASN A 307 -3.97 -26.79 12.71
C ASN A 307 -4.63 -26.70 11.33
N ARG A 308 -3.83 -26.71 10.26
CA ARG A 308 -4.33 -26.66 8.88
C ARG A 308 -4.98 -27.99 8.49
N ASP A 309 -5.99 -27.90 7.65
CA ASP A 309 -6.53 -29.08 6.99
C ASP A 309 -5.76 -29.42 5.71
N GLU A 310 -5.41 -28.39 4.95
CA GLU A 310 -4.72 -28.55 3.67
C GLU A 310 -3.65 -27.44 3.45
N VAL A 311 -2.77 -27.69 2.50
CA VAL A 311 -1.87 -26.70 1.91
C VAL A 311 -2.36 -26.37 0.51
N MET A 312 -2.66 -25.09 0.28
CA MET A 312 -3.26 -24.60 -0.96
C MET A 312 -2.26 -23.79 -1.78
N GLU A 313 -2.24 -24.00 -3.09
CA GLU A 313 -1.47 -23.16 -4.01
C GLU A 313 -2.26 -21.87 -4.29
N VAL A 314 -1.75 -20.74 -3.80
CA VAL A 314 -2.38 -19.43 -3.97
C VAL A 314 -1.54 -18.56 -4.89
N THR A 315 -2.21 -17.89 -5.82
CA THR A 315 -1.59 -17.03 -6.82
C THR A 315 -1.57 -15.58 -6.33
N PHE A 316 -0.40 -14.97 -6.36
CA PHE A 316 -0.16 -13.56 -6.03
C PHE A 316 0.30 -12.79 -7.26
N PRO A 317 -0.04 -11.50 -7.40
CA PRO A 317 0.50 -10.66 -8.45
C PRO A 317 1.97 -10.32 -8.20
N HIS A 318 2.77 -10.23 -9.26
CA HIS A 318 4.12 -9.67 -9.18
C HIS A 318 4.10 -8.15 -9.03
N PHE A 319 5.13 -7.61 -8.37
CA PHE A 319 5.30 -6.16 -8.24
C PHE A 319 5.74 -5.50 -9.54
N THR A 320 6.46 -6.22 -10.38
CA THR A 320 7.01 -5.70 -11.63
C THR A 320 6.63 -6.60 -12.79
N PRO A 321 6.24 -6.01 -13.95
CA PRO A 321 5.91 -6.78 -15.15
C PRO A 321 7.08 -7.60 -15.70
N GLU A 322 8.33 -7.20 -15.41
CA GLU A 322 9.52 -7.92 -15.85
C GLU A 322 9.62 -9.32 -15.23
N ASP A 323 9.09 -9.51 -14.03
CA ASP A 323 9.12 -10.79 -13.32
C ASP A 323 7.94 -11.71 -13.71
N GLY A 324 7.05 -11.24 -14.60
CA GLY A 324 5.81 -11.91 -15.00
C GLY A 324 4.57 -11.32 -14.32
N ASP A 325 3.40 -11.86 -14.65
CA ASP A 325 2.13 -11.31 -14.15
C ASP A 325 1.79 -11.80 -12.72
N SER A 326 2.26 -12.99 -12.34
CA SER A 326 1.91 -13.61 -11.06
C SER A 326 2.91 -14.69 -10.65
N PHE A 327 2.92 -15.01 -9.37
CA PHE A 327 3.63 -16.14 -8.80
C PHE A 327 2.73 -16.95 -7.87
N VAL A 328 3.12 -18.21 -7.57
CA VAL A 328 2.34 -19.12 -6.71
C VAL A 328 3.11 -19.39 -5.42
N ARG A 329 2.37 -19.50 -4.31
CA ARG A 329 2.89 -19.90 -3.00
C ARG A 329 1.96 -20.89 -2.32
N ASN A 330 2.55 -21.76 -1.54
CA ASN A 330 1.87 -22.71 -0.68
C ASN A 330 1.42 -22.05 0.63
N ILE A 331 0.12 -22.09 0.88
CA ILE A 331 -0.52 -21.45 2.03
C ILE A 331 -1.22 -22.51 2.89
N PRO A 332 -1.03 -22.51 4.21
CA PRO A 332 -1.82 -23.36 5.09
C PRO A 332 -3.25 -22.83 5.14
N ALA A 333 -4.24 -23.70 5.05
CA ALA A 333 -5.65 -23.31 5.06
C ALA A 333 -6.51 -24.34 5.80
N ARG A 334 -7.69 -23.89 6.26
CA ARG A 334 -8.74 -24.70 6.86
C ARG A 334 -9.97 -24.73 5.99
N LYS A 335 -10.68 -25.86 6.04
CA LYS A 335 -12.00 -25.99 5.43
C LYS A 335 -13.04 -25.38 6.36
N LEU A 336 -13.92 -24.59 5.77
CA LEU A 336 -15.03 -23.98 6.47
C LEU A 336 -16.30 -24.11 5.63
N LYS A 337 -17.40 -24.52 6.28
CA LYS A 337 -18.72 -24.50 5.67
C LYS A 337 -19.45 -23.25 6.13
N LEU A 338 -19.82 -22.39 5.19
CA LEU A 338 -20.56 -21.16 5.44
C LEU A 338 -22.05 -21.44 5.70
N ALA A 339 -22.76 -20.48 6.28
CA ALA A 339 -24.22 -20.55 6.46
C ALA A 339 -24.99 -20.74 5.14
N SER A 340 -24.41 -20.28 4.02
CA SER A 340 -24.95 -20.53 2.67
C SER A 340 -24.94 -22.01 2.27
N GLY A 341 -24.17 -22.84 2.99
CA GLY A 341 -23.88 -24.22 2.64
C GLY A 341 -22.68 -24.44 1.76
N GLU A 342 -22.04 -23.37 1.31
CA GLU A 342 -20.79 -23.39 0.52
C GLU A 342 -19.61 -23.83 1.40
N GLU A 343 -18.76 -24.69 0.85
CA GLU A 343 -17.47 -25.04 1.46
C GLU A 343 -16.37 -24.16 0.88
N VAL A 344 -15.64 -23.48 1.75
CA VAL A 344 -14.55 -22.57 1.37
C VAL A 344 -13.26 -22.94 2.10
N MET A 345 -12.14 -22.53 1.54
CA MET A 345 -10.85 -22.58 2.22
C MET A 345 -10.56 -21.21 2.83
N VAL A 346 -10.15 -21.19 4.09
CA VAL A 346 -9.84 -19.96 4.82
C VAL A 346 -8.41 -20.03 5.37
N THR A 347 -7.75 -18.88 5.43
CA THR A 347 -6.41 -18.71 6.00
C THR A 347 -6.31 -17.36 6.69
N SER A 348 -5.26 -17.13 7.46
CA SER A 348 -5.03 -15.83 8.10
C SER A 348 -4.34 -14.83 7.16
N VAL A 349 -4.53 -13.54 7.43
CA VAL A 349 -3.74 -12.49 6.76
C VAL A 349 -2.25 -12.70 7.01
N PHE A 350 -1.85 -13.11 8.21
CA PHE A 350 -0.46 -13.41 8.54
C PHE A 350 0.14 -14.48 7.62
N ASP A 351 -0.57 -15.59 7.39
CA ASP A 351 -0.10 -16.67 6.52
C ASP A 351 0.07 -16.21 5.07
N LEU A 352 -0.85 -15.39 4.57
CA LEU A 352 -0.76 -14.77 3.25
C LEU A 352 0.44 -13.81 3.17
N GLN A 353 0.63 -12.99 4.19
CA GLN A 353 1.73 -12.02 4.25
C GLN A 353 3.10 -12.71 4.27
N VAL A 354 3.27 -13.73 5.13
CA VAL A 354 4.52 -14.49 5.23
C VAL A 354 4.87 -15.17 3.91
N ALA A 355 3.87 -15.74 3.24
CA ALA A 355 4.05 -16.37 1.92
C ALA A 355 4.39 -15.35 0.83
N GLN A 356 3.68 -14.21 0.80
CA GLN A 356 3.95 -13.12 -0.15
C GLN A 356 5.37 -12.57 0.02
N TYR A 357 5.86 -12.49 1.25
CA TYR A 357 7.25 -12.07 1.56
C TYR A 357 8.29 -13.17 1.30
N GLY A 358 7.89 -14.34 0.81
CA GLY A 358 8.81 -15.39 0.41
C GLY A 358 9.57 -16.05 1.56
N ILE A 359 8.94 -16.18 2.74
CA ILE A 359 9.53 -16.82 3.90
C ILE A 359 9.24 -18.31 3.86
N ASP A 360 10.29 -19.11 3.86
CA ASP A 360 10.16 -20.58 3.88
C ASP A 360 9.66 -21.08 5.25
N ARG A 361 8.57 -21.85 5.20
CA ARG A 361 7.98 -22.51 6.37
C ARG A 361 7.86 -24.02 6.17
N GLY A 362 8.58 -24.57 5.20
CA GLY A 362 8.57 -26.02 4.92
C GLY A 362 7.26 -26.51 4.28
N LEU A 363 6.52 -25.64 3.58
CA LEU A 363 5.27 -25.99 2.90
C LEU A 363 5.47 -26.50 1.46
N GLY A 364 6.72 -26.67 1.03
CA GLY A 364 7.07 -27.22 -0.27
C GLY A 364 7.38 -26.18 -1.36
N ASP A 365 7.41 -24.90 -1.03
CA ASP A 365 7.88 -23.87 -1.93
C ASP A 365 9.40 -23.92 -2.13
N ASN A 366 9.87 -23.56 -3.32
CA ASN A 366 11.28 -23.33 -3.56
C ASN A 366 11.63 -21.87 -3.23
N LEU A 367 11.90 -21.61 -1.96
CA LEU A 367 12.19 -20.28 -1.42
C LEU A 367 13.64 -20.14 -0.98
N ALA A 368 14.07 -18.91 -0.78
CA ALA A 368 15.38 -18.59 -0.26
C ALA A 368 15.58 -19.16 1.15
N THR A 369 16.70 -19.81 1.38
CA THR A 369 17.11 -20.34 2.69
C THR A 369 18.08 -19.39 3.40
N SER A 370 18.67 -18.46 2.66
CA SER A 370 19.64 -17.46 3.10
C SER A 370 19.28 -16.07 2.57
N TYR A 371 19.64 -15.02 3.29
CA TYR A 371 19.46 -13.63 2.84
C TYR A 371 20.34 -13.24 1.64
N ASP A 372 21.24 -14.11 1.22
CA ASP A 372 22.15 -13.92 0.08
C ASP A 372 21.72 -14.75 -1.14
N ASP A 373 20.65 -15.53 -1.05
CA ASP A 373 20.12 -16.33 -2.15
C ASP A 373 19.41 -15.44 -3.20
N GLU A 374 19.59 -15.73 -4.46
CA GLU A 374 18.95 -15.03 -5.58
C GLU A 374 17.51 -15.57 -5.79
N CYS A 375 16.58 -15.09 -4.96
CA CYS A 375 15.15 -15.41 -5.08
C CYS A 375 14.30 -14.15 -5.06
N SER A 376 13.13 -14.18 -5.69
CA SER A 376 12.20 -13.08 -5.67
C SER A 376 11.64 -12.81 -4.25
N LEU A 377 11.40 -11.55 -3.91
CA LEU A 377 10.86 -11.08 -2.62
C LEU A 377 11.75 -11.44 -1.42
N HIS A 378 13.01 -11.07 -1.52
CA HIS A 378 14.06 -11.40 -0.59
C HIS A 378 14.94 -10.16 -0.33
N SER A 379 15.75 -10.16 0.74
CA SER A 379 16.64 -9.03 1.06
C SER A 379 17.67 -8.72 -0.03
N CYS A 380 18.13 -9.73 -0.77
CA CYS A 380 18.99 -9.55 -1.94
C CYS A 380 18.30 -8.83 -3.09
N MET A 381 17.02 -9.13 -3.32
CA MET A 381 16.24 -8.46 -4.35
C MET A 381 16.17 -6.95 -4.11
N GLY A 382 15.98 -6.52 -2.86
CA GLY A 382 16.06 -5.11 -2.49
C GLY A 382 17.43 -4.52 -2.83
N SER A 383 18.53 -5.23 -2.55
CA SER A 383 19.89 -4.74 -2.82
C SER A 383 20.25 -4.70 -4.30
N GLU A 384 19.69 -5.58 -5.13
CA GLU A 384 19.87 -5.53 -6.59
C GLU A 384 19.09 -4.41 -7.25
N ARG A 385 17.86 -4.20 -6.82
CA ARG A 385 16.98 -3.13 -7.34
C ARG A 385 17.33 -1.77 -6.76
N ASP A 386 17.70 -1.76 -5.49
CA ASP A 386 18.21 -0.60 -4.79
C ASP A 386 19.76 -0.57 -4.86
N ARG A 387 20.39 0.50 -4.60
CA ARG A 387 21.85 0.61 -4.57
C ARG A 387 22.47 0.21 -3.23
N CYS A 388 21.70 -0.44 -2.35
CA CYS A 388 22.13 -0.91 -1.05
C CYS A 388 22.59 -2.37 -1.07
N SER A 389 23.62 -2.69 -0.31
CA SER A 389 24.05 -4.08 -0.13
C SER A 389 23.14 -4.82 0.85
N SER A 390 22.86 -6.10 0.58
CA SER A 390 22.08 -6.98 1.46
C SER A 390 22.61 -7.04 2.90
N SER A 391 23.94 -7.01 3.07
CA SER A 391 24.58 -6.96 4.38
C SER A 391 24.23 -5.71 5.19
N ARG A 392 24.05 -4.57 4.53
CA ARG A 392 23.61 -3.33 5.18
C ARG A 392 22.17 -3.39 5.58
N PHE A 393 21.27 -3.90 4.73
CA PHE A 393 19.88 -4.15 5.07
C PHE A 393 19.77 -5.03 6.32
N ARG A 394 20.43 -6.18 6.32
CA ARG A 394 20.42 -7.12 7.44
C ARG A 394 20.99 -6.52 8.73
N ALA A 395 22.18 -5.92 8.67
CA ALA A 395 22.86 -5.39 9.85
C ALA A 395 22.05 -4.29 10.56
N TYR A 396 21.33 -3.47 9.80
CA TYR A 396 20.54 -2.38 10.37
C TYR A 396 19.22 -2.87 10.93
N TRP A 397 18.53 -3.74 10.23
CA TRP A 397 17.23 -4.23 10.67
C TRP A 397 17.34 -5.10 11.92
N THR A 398 18.37 -5.92 12.03
CA THR A 398 18.67 -6.65 13.26
C THR A 398 18.97 -5.71 14.45
N ARG A 399 19.42 -4.48 14.20
CA ARG A 399 19.64 -3.47 15.26
C ARG A 399 18.38 -2.67 15.62
N VAL A 400 17.44 -2.50 14.70
CA VAL A 400 16.15 -1.82 14.97
C VAL A 400 15.30 -2.61 15.93
N CYS A 401 15.39 -3.91 15.86
CA CYS A 401 14.54 -4.84 16.60
C CYS A 401 15.20 -5.39 17.87
N ARG A 402 16.42 -4.99 18.20
CA ARG A 402 17.09 -5.19 19.48
C ARG A 402 17.08 -3.91 20.31
#